data_8766a537eb37305ee1037f4866b8b787
#
_entry.id   8766a537eb37305ee1037f4866b8b787
#
_cell.length_a   1.000
_cell.length_b   1.000
_cell.length_c   1.000
_cell.angle_alpha   90.00
_cell.angle_beta   90.00
_cell.angle_gamma   90.00
#
_symmetry.space_group_name_H-M   'P 1'
#
loop_
_entity.id
_entity.type
_entity.pdbx_description
1 polymer ?
#
loop_
_entity_poly.entity_id
_entity_poly.type
_entity_poly.pdbx_seq_one_letter_code
_entity_poly.pdbx_strand_id
1 'polypeptide(L)'
;MLLYPVRHRRAFPLQNICALLLALALAFSAHLSGAPDACAQAEDAARQEKGVKLAPDLEDALTALIAAVPAGNALPSETQLSALARFMMSPAVNPYEIRIAKREHGEGVLMRQTFRSPFAKLVRYCFDPRIPAEVLYPMVLRRGYWLPDSPLLKENVPLWNRLNTQEMLALRGAEYEEITPDAFSGCYYNYTLLRLIVLLHVDGKPVLFSVSRQSAPSSVGRKAAIVGQDSNWNYVYTKVVGSNLKLVGWAETYMYDSANVSLMYPGDAGGALACFKWVKAGWANMNMVQSKHIRAGGERFLANMRQVLDAPKLPEPEAIYARHKELAAMDDAALHAAFEPHAAALASAAQGDSLLSHADFRAVLQDGAYARQLGREDLISELMKLFMKERLGMSNPALTP
;
A
#
# COMPACT_ATOMS: atom_id res chain seq x y z
N MET A 1 32.60 35.38 -52.68
CA MET A 1 32.86 35.16 -51.26
C MET A 1 31.82 35.93 -50.47
N LEU A 2 30.65 35.32 -50.23
CA LEU A 2 29.48 35.93 -49.57
C LEU A 2 29.33 35.30 -48.18
N LEU A 3 29.50 36.10 -47.15
CA LEU A 3 29.34 35.74 -45.75
C LEU A 3 27.87 35.85 -45.36
N TYR A 4 27.23 34.75 -44.91
CA TYR A 4 25.91 34.76 -44.32
C TYR A 4 26.03 34.97 -42.79
N PRO A 5 25.18 35.78 -42.19
CA PRO A 5 25.17 36.01 -40.73
C PRO A 5 24.50 34.84 -39.99
N VAL A 6 25.17 34.36 -38.96
CA VAL A 6 24.65 33.36 -38.02
C VAL A 6 23.60 33.99 -37.13
N ARG A 7 22.35 33.54 -37.24
CA ARG A 7 21.25 33.91 -36.31
C ARG A 7 21.43 33.18 -34.96
N HIS A 8 21.71 33.92 -33.92
CA HIS A 8 21.63 33.45 -32.54
C HIS A 8 20.17 33.08 -32.21
N ARG A 9 19.89 31.80 -32.01
CA ARG A 9 18.68 31.34 -31.37
C ARG A 9 18.75 31.70 -29.89
N ARG A 10 17.86 32.57 -29.41
CA ARG A 10 17.64 32.81 -27.97
C ARG A 10 17.13 31.52 -27.34
N ALA A 11 17.89 30.96 -26.42
CA ALA A 11 17.45 29.86 -25.55
C ALA A 11 16.38 30.42 -24.60
N PHE A 12 15.17 29.88 -24.65
CA PHE A 12 14.17 30.14 -23.64
C PHE A 12 14.60 29.51 -22.32
N PRO A 13 14.51 30.22 -21.20
CA PRO A 13 14.93 29.66 -19.91
C PRO A 13 14.03 28.49 -19.51
N LEU A 14 14.63 27.33 -19.26
CA LEU A 14 13.98 26.08 -18.83
C LEU A 14 13.09 26.27 -17.57
N GLN A 15 13.38 27.26 -16.76
CA GLN A 15 12.62 27.59 -15.54
C GLN A 15 11.16 27.95 -15.78
N ASN A 16 10.81 28.59 -16.92
CA ASN A 16 9.43 28.99 -17.21
C ASN A 16 8.58 27.83 -17.73
N ILE A 17 9.18 26.79 -18.30
CA ILE A 17 8.46 25.58 -18.76
C ILE A 17 8.05 24.72 -17.58
N CYS A 18 8.90 24.59 -16.55
CA CYS A 18 8.57 23.86 -15.32
C CYS A 18 7.42 24.51 -14.53
N ALA A 19 7.38 25.86 -14.47
CA ALA A 19 6.30 26.58 -13.78
C ALA A 19 4.96 26.44 -14.49
N LEU A 20 4.95 26.43 -15.83
CA LEU A 20 3.72 26.25 -16.62
C LEU A 20 3.18 24.81 -16.53
N LEU A 21 4.05 23.80 -16.49
CA LEU A 21 3.67 22.41 -16.32
C LEU A 21 3.17 22.13 -14.89
N LEU A 22 3.74 22.81 -13.88
CA LEU A 22 3.27 22.70 -12.48
C LEU A 22 1.88 23.32 -12.30
N ALA A 23 1.61 24.48 -12.93
CA ALA A 23 0.31 25.14 -12.89
C ALA A 23 -0.78 24.33 -13.62
N LEU A 24 -0.44 23.66 -14.73
CA LEU A 24 -1.33 22.75 -15.45
C LEU A 24 -1.65 21.48 -14.66
N ALA A 25 -0.68 20.89 -13.94
CA ALA A 25 -0.89 19.72 -13.09
C ALA A 25 -1.80 20.05 -11.89
N LEU A 26 -1.69 21.25 -11.31
CA LEU A 26 -2.54 21.72 -10.20
C LEU A 26 -3.97 22.06 -10.64
N ALA A 27 -4.15 22.59 -11.85
CA ALA A 27 -5.48 22.92 -12.39
C ALA A 27 -6.28 21.67 -12.80
N PHE A 28 -5.60 20.57 -13.14
CA PHE A 28 -6.26 19.36 -13.63
C PHE A 28 -6.70 18.39 -12.51
N SER A 29 -6.06 18.44 -11.34
CA SER A 29 -6.53 17.70 -10.16
C SER A 29 -7.89 18.16 -9.63
N ALA A 30 -8.32 19.39 -9.98
CA ALA A 30 -9.63 19.94 -9.59
C ALA A 30 -10.80 19.50 -10.48
N HIS A 31 -10.53 18.90 -11.66
CA HIS A 31 -11.57 18.56 -12.63
C HIS A 31 -11.97 17.08 -12.69
N LEU A 32 -11.27 16.20 -11.97
CA LEU A 32 -11.51 14.75 -11.98
C LEU A 32 -12.17 14.19 -10.70
N SER A 33 -12.22 14.99 -9.64
CA SER A 33 -13.01 14.68 -8.44
C SER A 33 -14.30 15.51 -8.45
N GLY A 34 -15.42 14.87 -8.23
CA GLY A 34 -16.71 15.57 -8.08
C GLY A 34 -16.60 16.68 -7.03
N ALA A 35 -17.23 17.80 -7.24
CA ALA A 35 -17.11 19.04 -6.46
C ALA A 35 -17.17 18.88 -4.91
N PRO A 36 -17.90 17.91 -4.30
CA PRO A 36 -17.91 17.72 -2.86
C PRO A 36 -16.58 17.17 -2.30
N ASP A 37 -15.87 16.33 -3.04
CA ASP A 37 -14.61 15.72 -2.57
C ASP A 37 -13.43 16.71 -2.59
N ALA A 38 -13.41 17.65 -3.52
CA ALA A 38 -12.36 18.66 -3.62
C ALA A 38 -12.40 19.67 -2.46
N CYS A 39 -13.58 20.01 -1.96
CA CYS A 39 -13.76 20.91 -0.83
C CYS A 39 -13.33 20.25 0.49
N ALA A 40 -13.74 18.99 0.72
CA ALA A 40 -13.33 18.19 1.88
C ALA A 40 -11.81 17.97 1.90
N GLN A 41 -11.21 17.69 0.74
CA GLN A 41 -9.74 17.52 0.63
C GLN A 41 -8.95 18.80 0.85
N ALA A 42 -9.49 19.96 0.49
CA ALA A 42 -8.87 21.27 0.75
C ALA A 42 -8.96 21.63 2.24
N GLU A 43 -10.07 21.30 2.92
CA GLU A 43 -10.24 21.49 4.36
C GLU A 43 -9.30 20.60 5.16
N ASP A 44 -9.10 19.34 4.77
CA ASP A 44 -8.17 18.44 5.44
C ASP A 44 -6.72 18.88 5.30
N ALA A 45 -6.32 19.38 4.14
CA ALA A 45 -4.98 19.95 3.94
C ALA A 45 -4.76 21.20 4.81
N ALA A 46 -5.75 22.10 4.88
CA ALA A 46 -5.69 23.30 5.70
C ALA A 46 -5.71 22.99 7.22
N ARG A 47 -6.41 21.93 7.65
CA ARG A 47 -6.40 21.44 9.03
C ARG A 47 -5.03 20.87 9.39
N GLN A 48 -4.37 20.16 8.50
CA GLN A 48 -3.07 19.55 8.73
C GLN A 48 -1.94 20.60 8.80
N GLU A 49 -2.03 21.70 8.05
CA GLU A 49 -1.08 22.83 8.15
C GLU A 49 -1.20 23.58 9.48
N LYS A 50 -2.40 23.65 10.06
CA LYS A 50 -2.68 24.28 11.36
C LYS A 50 -2.59 23.32 12.55
N GLY A 51 -2.33 22.04 12.30
CA GLY A 51 -2.33 20.99 13.30
C GLY A 51 -1.27 21.14 14.39
N VAL A 52 -1.51 20.46 15.50
CA VAL A 52 -0.58 20.40 16.64
C VAL A 52 0.63 19.54 16.26
N LYS A 53 1.83 20.05 16.48
CA LYS A 53 3.07 19.27 16.29
C LYS A 53 3.16 18.19 17.35
N LEU A 54 3.79 17.08 17.01
CA LEU A 54 4.18 16.08 17.99
C LEU A 54 5.14 16.68 19.01
N ALA A 55 5.05 16.22 20.25
CA ALA A 55 6.03 16.56 21.27
C ALA A 55 7.42 16.03 20.85
N PRO A 56 8.51 16.75 21.18
CA PRO A 56 9.86 16.39 20.75
C PRO A 56 10.27 14.96 21.12
N ASP A 57 9.93 14.51 22.31
CA ASP A 57 10.21 13.14 22.80
C ASP A 57 9.51 12.05 21.97
N LEU A 58 8.31 12.32 21.46
CA LEU A 58 7.59 11.40 20.55
C LEU A 58 8.20 11.40 19.14
N GLU A 59 8.63 12.57 18.64
CA GLU A 59 9.38 12.67 17.36
C GLU A 59 10.72 11.93 17.44
N ASP A 60 11.43 12.05 18.56
CA ASP A 60 12.68 11.35 18.81
C ASP A 60 12.46 9.82 18.88
N ALA A 61 11.41 9.38 19.57
CA ALA A 61 11.03 7.97 19.64
C ALA A 61 10.69 7.39 18.27
N LEU A 62 9.90 8.11 17.45
CA LEU A 62 9.58 7.73 16.07
C LEU A 62 10.84 7.64 15.21
N THR A 63 11.73 8.63 15.32
CA THR A 63 12.99 8.67 14.57
C THR A 63 13.89 7.50 14.93
N ALA A 64 14.08 7.25 16.23
CA ALA A 64 14.88 6.14 16.72
C ALA A 64 14.29 4.78 16.32
N LEU A 65 12.95 4.64 16.34
CA LEU A 65 12.27 3.41 15.97
C LEU A 65 12.41 3.10 14.47
N ILE A 66 12.29 4.09 13.60
CA ILE A 66 12.54 3.93 12.16
C ILE A 66 14.02 3.61 11.89
N ALA A 67 14.94 4.29 12.59
CA ALA A 67 16.37 4.03 12.48
C ALA A 67 16.76 2.62 12.97
N ALA A 68 15.99 2.02 13.88
CA ALA A 68 16.21 0.67 14.40
C ALA A 68 15.81 -0.46 13.43
N VAL A 69 15.12 -0.15 12.32
CA VAL A 69 14.63 -1.17 11.36
C VAL A 69 15.77 -2.02 10.76
N PRO A 70 16.90 -1.45 10.27
CA PRO A 70 18.02 -2.26 9.83
C PRO A 70 18.61 -3.12 10.94
N ALA A 71 19.15 -4.28 10.56
CA ALA A 71 19.80 -5.17 11.51
C ALA A 71 21.03 -4.49 12.16
N GLY A 72 21.27 -4.77 13.43
CA GLY A 72 22.39 -4.23 14.18
C GLY A 72 22.15 -2.87 14.84
N ASN A 73 21.09 -2.15 14.48
CA ASN A 73 20.76 -0.88 15.12
C ASN A 73 20.03 -1.10 16.46
N ALA A 74 20.33 -0.22 17.42
CA ALA A 74 19.71 -0.26 18.75
C ALA A 74 18.22 0.10 18.68
N LEU A 75 17.43 -0.54 19.54
CA LEU A 75 16.03 -0.18 19.74
C LEU A 75 15.93 1.07 20.63
N PRO A 76 14.87 1.88 20.49
CA PRO A 76 14.50 2.86 21.51
C PRO A 76 14.28 2.15 22.87
N SER A 77 14.45 2.87 23.96
CA SER A 77 14.14 2.35 25.28
C SER A 77 12.67 1.96 25.39
N GLU A 78 12.36 1.02 26.27
CA GLU A 78 10.97 0.61 26.55
C GLU A 78 10.12 1.81 27.02
N THR A 79 10.72 2.75 27.77
CA THR A 79 10.07 3.99 28.20
C THR A 79 9.64 4.85 27.01
N GLN A 80 10.51 5.01 25.99
CA GLN A 80 10.20 5.77 24.78
C GLN A 80 9.10 5.07 23.96
N LEU A 81 9.21 3.74 23.80
CA LEU A 81 8.20 2.95 23.10
C LEU A 81 6.84 3.01 23.81
N SER A 82 6.82 2.94 25.15
CA SER A 82 5.60 3.03 25.95
C SER A 82 4.95 4.41 25.83
N ALA A 83 5.75 5.49 25.84
CA ALA A 83 5.23 6.84 25.66
C ALA A 83 4.60 7.01 24.27
N LEU A 84 5.28 6.55 23.22
CA LEU A 84 4.76 6.57 21.87
C LEU A 84 3.48 5.72 21.72
N ALA A 85 3.45 4.53 22.32
CA ALA A 85 2.26 3.68 22.29
C ALA A 85 1.07 4.34 23.00
N ARG A 86 1.25 4.92 24.19
CA ARG A 86 0.18 5.66 24.88
C ARG A 86 -0.38 6.80 24.04
N PHE A 87 0.49 7.56 23.36
CA PHE A 87 0.05 8.61 22.44
C PHE A 87 -0.78 8.02 21.30
N MET A 88 -0.29 6.97 20.64
CA MET A 88 -0.97 6.32 19.51
C MET A 88 -2.30 5.67 19.92
N MET A 89 -2.43 5.17 21.14
CA MET A 89 -3.65 4.57 21.68
C MET A 89 -4.65 5.59 22.21
N SER A 90 -4.22 6.80 22.57
CA SER A 90 -5.06 7.78 23.25
C SER A 90 -6.28 8.19 22.41
N PRO A 91 -7.50 8.04 22.92
CA PRO A 91 -8.71 8.49 22.23
C PRO A 91 -8.78 10.02 22.10
N ALA A 92 -8.06 10.76 22.95
CA ALA A 92 -8.01 12.22 22.89
C ALA A 92 -7.18 12.73 21.69
N VAL A 93 -6.36 11.89 21.07
CA VAL A 93 -5.59 12.26 19.87
C VAL A 93 -6.46 12.14 18.64
N ASN A 94 -6.78 13.27 18.00
CA ASN A 94 -7.42 13.29 16.70
C ASN A 94 -6.35 13.20 15.59
N PRO A 95 -6.29 12.09 14.80
CA PRO A 95 -5.28 11.92 13.75
C PRO A 95 -5.26 13.03 12.68
N TYR A 96 -6.39 13.71 12.46
CA TYR A 96 -6.52 14.78 11.47
C TYR A 96 -5.95 16.11 11.96
N GLU A 97 -5.75 16.27 13.26
CA GLU A 97 -5.24 17.48 13.89
C GLU A 97 -3.75 17.40 14.23
N ILE A 98 -3.11 16.25 13.98
CA ILE A 98 -1.68 16.08 14.23
C ILE A 98 -0.88 16.40 12.98
N ARG A 99 0.02 17.36 13.11
CA ARG A 99 0.99 17.71 12.06
C ARG A 99 2.22 16.83 12.19
N ILE A 100 2.45 15.99 11.18
CA ILE A 100 3.59 15.08 11.12
C ILE A 100 4.76 15.74 10.40
N ALA A 101 5.95 15.68 10.99
CA ALA A 101 7.17 16.18 10.36
C ALA A 101 7.51 15.37 9.10
N LYS A 102 8.02 16.06 8.07
CA LYS A 102 8.51 15.41 6.85
C LYS A 102 9.75 14.56 7.15
N ARG A 103 9.88 13.41 6.50
CA ARG A 103 11.06 12.54 6.57
C ARG A 103 11.57 12.24 5.18
N GLU A 104 12.88 12.35 4.95
CA GLU A 104 13.52 12.11 3.64
C GLU A 104 12.80 12.86 2.50
N HIS A 105 12.30 14.06 2.78
CA HIS A 105 11.45 14.87 1.89
C HIS A 105 10.08 14.26 1.56
N GLY A 106 9.68 13.17 2.22
CA GLY A 106 8.33 12.59 2.14
C GLY A 106 7.37 13.29 3.11
N GLU A 107 6.13 13.44 2.68
CA GLU A 107 5.02 13.89 3.54
C GLU A 107 4.61 12.77 4.49
N GLY A 108 4.07 13.15 5.67
CA GLY A 108 3.62 12.20 6.69
C GLY A 108 2.17 12.40 7.11
N VAL A 109 1.53 11.31 7.56
CA VAL A 109 0.19 11.33 8.15
C VAL A 109 0.12 10.37 9.33
N LEU A 110 -0.80 10.64 10.27
CA LEU A 110 -1.25 9.70 11.29
C LEU A 110 -2.66 9.22 10.91
N MET A 111 -2.92 7.92 11.06
CA MET A 111 -4.22 7.30 10.80
C MET A 111 -4.56 6.32 11.92
N ARG A 112 -5.85 5.98 12.08
CA ARG A 112 -6.31 5.02 13.08
C ARG A 112 -7.49 4.23 12.55
N GLN A 113 -7.57 2.95 12.95
CA GLN A 113 -8.66 2.04 12.63
C GLN A 113 -8.97 1.13 13.80
N THR A 114 -10.25 0.89 14.06
CA THR A 114 -10.74 -0.13 14.99
C THR A 114 -11.31 -1.31 14.23
N PHE A 115 -11.22 -2.50 14.82
CA PHE A 115 -11.69 -3.77 14.28
C PHE A 115 -12.59 -4.46 15.27
N ARG A 116 -13.58 -5.23 14.78
CA ARG A 116 -14.37 -6.16 15.61
C ARG A 116 -13.57 -7.42 15.93
N SER A 117 -12.67 -7.79 15.06
CA SER A 117 -11.77 -8.93 15.26
C SER A 117 -10.84 -8.69 16.45
N PRO A 118 -10.65 -9.68 17.34
CA PRO A 118 -9.75 -9.55 18.49
C PRO A 118 -8.29 -9.28 18.06
N PHE A 119 -7.54 -8.58 18.91
CA PHE A 119 -6.13 -8.24 18.67
C PHE A 119 -5.29 -9.47 18.30
N ALA A 120 -5.41 -10.58 19.04
CA ALA A 120 -4.66 -11.80 18.73
C ALA A 120 -4.96 -12.36 17.32
N LYS A 121 -6.21 -12.23 16.85
CA LYS A 121 -6.59 -12.60 15.49
C LYS A 121 -5.93 -11.69 14.48
N LEU A 122 -5.91 -10.36 14.70
CA LEU A 122 -5.21 -9.42 13.82
C LEU A 122 -3.73 -9.80 13.70
N VAL A 123 -3.04 -10.02 14.82
CA VAL A 123 -1.63 -10.40 14.82
C VAL A 123 -1.40 -11.71 14.08
N ARG A 124 -2.26 -12.73 14.30
CA ARG A 124 -2.13 -14.01 13.62
C ARG A 124 -2.23 -13.86 12.11
N TYR A 125 -3.27 -13.21 11.61
CA TYR A 125 -3.46 -13.07 10.16
C TYR A 125 -2.40 -12.18 9.51
N CYS A 126 -2.00 -11.08 10.13
CA CYS A 126 -1.04 -10.14 9.56
C CYS A 126 0.41 -10.65 9.59
N PHE A 127 0.74 -11.59 10.47
CA PHE A 127 2.14 -12.04 10.67
C PHE A 127 2.35 -13.54 10.56
N ASP A 128 1.35 -14.32 10.16
CA ASP A 128 1.55 -15.72 9.78
C ASP A 128 2.20 -15.76 8.39
N PRO A 129 3.47 -16.19 8.28
CA PRO A 129 4.19 -16.17 7.00
C PRO A 129 3.63 -17.16 5.96
N ARG A 130 2.72 -18.03 6.36
CA ARG A 130 2.03 -18.96 5.46
C ARG A 130 0.86 -18.33 4.72
N ILE A 131 0.42 -17.13 5.16
CA ILE A 131 -0.67 -16.37 4.54
C ILE A 131 -0.08 -15.37 3.55
N PRO A 132 -0.38 -15.48 2.24
CA PRO A 132 0.03 -14.46 1.28
C PRO A 132 -0.57 -13.09 1.65
N ALA A 133 0.26 -12.04 1.71
CA ALA A 133 -0.19 -10.74 2.19
C ALA A 133 -1.29 -10.13 1.30
N GLU A 134 -1.29 -10.41 0.01
CA GLU A 134 -2.31 -9.93 -0.93
C GLU A 134 -3.72 -10.42 -0.65
N VAL A 135 -3.89 -11.52 0.10
CA VAL A 135 -5.24 -11.99 0.47
C VAL A 135 -5.84 -11.22 1.65
N LEU A 136 -5.00 -10.53 2.42
CA LEU A 136 -5.43 -9.65 3.51
C LEU A 136 -5.57 -8.19 3.08
N TYR A 137 -4.78 -7.80 2.09
CA TYR A 137 -4.72 -6.42 1.57
C TYR A 137 -4.97 -6.36 0.06
N PRO A 138 -6.02 -7.05 -0.48
CA PRO A 138 -6.18 -7.23 -1.93
C PRO A 138 -6.43 -5.94 -2.72
N MET A 139 -6.88 -4.86 -2.06
CA MET A 139 -7.00 -3.53 -2.67
C MET A 139 -5.65 -2.80 -2.76
N VAL A 140 -4.63 -3.23 -2.03
CA VAL A 140 -3.34 -2.53 -1.94
C VAL A 140 -2.20 -3.35 -2.48
N LEU A 141 -2.22 -4.66 -2.24
CA LEU A 141 -1.18 -5.57 -2.70
C LEU A 141 -1.66 -6.42 -3.87
N ARG A 142 -0.89 -6.41 -4.93
CA ARG A 142 -0.93 -7.41 -5.98
C ARG A 142 -0.26 -8.70 -5.51
N ARG A 143 0.92 -8.57 -4.90
CA ARG A 143 1.71 -9.66 -4.31
C ARG A 143 2.45 -9.15 -3.06
N GLY A 144 2.60 -10.01 -2.06
CA GLY A 144 3.38 -9.69 -0.87
C GLY A 144 3.82 -10.94 -0.15
N TYR A 145 5.13 -11.05 0.16
CA TYR A 145 5.69 -12.20 0.86
C TYR A 145 6.98 -11.84 1.60
N TRP A 146 7.27 -12.59 2.65
CA TRP A 146 8.54 -12.50 3.37
C TRP A 146 9.68 -13.05 2.52
N LEU A 147 10.79 -12.33 2.44
CA LEU A 147 11.98 -12.85 1.79
C LEU A 147 12.53 -14.06 2.57
N PRO A 148 13.00 -15.12 1.89
CA PRO A 148 13.37 -16.40 2.53
C PRO A 148 14.41 -16.29 3.64
N ASP A 149 15.31 -15.31 3.55
CA ASP A 149 16.38 -15.10 4.53
C ASP A 149 15.95 -14.25 5.75
N SER A 150 14.67 -13.91 5.85
CA SER A 150 14.15 -13.12 6.97
C SER A 150 14.34 -13.86 8.29
N PRO A 151 15.02 -13.26 9.30
CA PRO A 151 15.21 -13.89 10.61
C PRO A 151 13.90 -14.31 11.28
N LEU A 152 12.83 -13.54 11.11
CA LEU A 152 11.49 -13.85 11.62
C LEU A 152 10.99 -15.22 11.18
N LEU A 153 11.34 -15.70 9.98
CA LEU A 153 10.92 -17.02 9.48
C LEU A 153 11.60 -18.19 10.19
N LYS A 154 12.69 -17.92 10.95
CA LYS A 154 13.46 -18.93 11.70
C LYS A 154 12.97 -19.09 13.14
N GLU A 155 11.97 -18.28 13.55
CA GLU A 155 11.39 -18.34 14.88
C GLU A 155 10.56 -19.61 15.07
N ASN A 156 10.87 -20.34 16.13
CA ASN A 156 10.18 -21.63 16.45
C ASN A 156 8.79 -21.42 17.06
N VAL A 157 8.54 -20.25 17.68
CA VAL A 157 7.26 -19.94 18.33
C VAL A 157 6.59 -18.81 17.54
N PRO A 158 5.38 -19.04 17.03
CA PRO A 158 4.62 -18.03 16.32
C PRO A 158 4.38 -16.77 17.17
N LEU A 159 4.42 -15.60 16.54
CA LEU A 159 4.28 -14.30 17.21
C LEU A 159 2.99 -14.18 18.03
N TRP A 160 1.86 -14.67 17.49
CA TRP A 160 0.56 -14.65 18.18
C TRP A 160 0.47 -15.53 19.42
N ASN A 161 1.40 -16.47 19.59
CA ASN A 161 1.53 -17.28 20.80
C ASN A 161 2.39 -16.61 21.89
N ARG A 162 3.05 -15.49 21.55
CA ARG A 162 3.91 -14.72 22.45
C ARG A 162 3.26 -13.47 23.04
N LEU A 163 1.99 -13.21 22.73
CA LEU A 163 1.30 -11.98 23.15
C LEU A 163 1.21 -11.80 24.67
N ASN A 164 1.30 -12.89 25.43
CA ASN A 164 1.30 -12.86 26.90
C ASN A 164 2.71 -12.89 27.51
N THR A 165 3.77 -12.90 26.71
CA THR A 165 5.15 -12.86 27.19
C THR A 165 5.46 -11.46 27.73
N GLN A 166 5.92 -11.37 28.99
CA GLN A 166 6.20 -10.08 29.62
C GLN A 166 7.46 -9.39 29.08
N GLU A 167 8.40 -10.15 28.55
CA GLU A 167 9.64 -9.61 27.98
C GLU A 167 9.39 -8.95 26.64
N MET A 168 10.05 -7.80 26.40
CA MET A 168 10.04 -7.15 25.11
C MET A 168 10.70 -8.06 24.06
N LEU A 169 9.98 -8.32 22.97
CA LEU A 169 10.46 -9.12 21.85
C LEU A 169 10.66 -8.24 20.61
N ALA A 170 11.81 -8.38 19.95
CA ALA A 170 12.08 -7.71 18.68
C ALA A 170 12.43 -8.74 17.61
N LEU A 171 11.67 -8.72 16.50
CA LEU A 171 11.88 -9.58 15.34
C LEU A 171 12.12 -8.72 14.10
N ARG A 172 12.97 -9.21 13.21
CA ARG A 172 13.27 -8.50 11.94
C ARG A 172 13.07 -9.41 10.75
N GLY A 173 12.77 -8.78 9.62
CA GLY A 173 12.66 -9.47 8.34
C GLY A 173 12.71 -8.50 7.20
N ALA A 174 12.60 -9.03 6.00
CA ALA A 174 12.42 -8.27 4.78
C ALA A 174 11.25 -8.85 3.99
N GLU A 175 10.49 -7.99 3.35
CA GLU A 175 9.31 -8.32 2.56
C GLU A 175 9.44 -7.77 1.16
N TYR A 176 8.99 -8.54 0.18
CA TYR A 176 8.70 -8.05 -1.15
C TYR A 176 7.24 -7.62 -1.20
N GLU A 177 6.99 -6.45 -1.77
CA GLU A 177 5.65 -5.97 -2.06
C GLU A 177 5.55 -5.51 -3.52
N GLU A 178 4.46 -5.88 -4.17
CA GLU A 178 4.00 -5.31 -5.42
C GLU A 178 2.59 -4.77 -5.21
N ILE A 179 2.41 -3.46 -5.43
CA ILE A 179 1.15 -2.79 -5.11
C ILE A 179 0.14 -2.90 -6.26
N THR A 180 -1.15 -2.77 -5.93
CA THR A 180 -2.23 -2.59 -6.91
C THR A 180 -2.24 -1.13 -7.41
N PRO A 181 -2.85 -0.85 -8.59
CA PRO A 181 -3.09 0.52 -9.00
C PRO A 181 -4.06 1.20 -8.03
N ASP A 182 -3.85 2.47 -7.77
CA ASP A 182 -4.82 3.33 -7.13
C ASP A 182 -5.51 4.24 -8.17
N ALA A 183 -6.62 4.86 -7.76
CA ALA A 183 -7.39 5.74 -8.62
C ALA A 183 -6.63 7.01 -9.02
N PHE A 184 -5.57 7.37 -8.28
CA PHE A 184 -4.78 8.58 -8.51
C PHE A 184 -3.66 8.35 -9.54
N SER A 185 -2.79 7.37 -9.29
CA SER A 185 -1.62 7.12 -10.15
C SER A 185 -1.91 6.19 -11.31
N GLY A 186 -2.83 5.23 -11.14
CA GLY A 186 -3.10 4.19 -12.10
C GLY A 186 -1.86 3.37 -12.44
N CYS A 187 -0.90 3.30 -11.52
CA CYS A 187 0.37 2.61 -11.66
C CYS A 187 0.53 1.54 -10.59
N TYR A 188 1.35 0.54 -10.88
CA TYR A 188 1.83 -0.40 -9.91
C TYR A 188 3.36 -0.40 -9.87
N TYR A 189 3.89 -0.70 -8.69
CA TYR A 189 5.32 -0.69 -8.37
C TYR A 189 5.63 -1.94 -7.58
N ASN A 190 6.90 -2.37 -7.60
CA ASN A 190 7.40 -3.33 -6.65
C ASN A 190 8.63 -2.78 -5.91
N TYR A 191 8.79 -3.19 -4.67
CA TYR A 191 9.89 -2.80 -3.80
C TYR A 191 10.10 -3.80 -2.67
N THR A 192 11.23 -3.68 -2.00
CA THR A 192 11.53 -4.44 -0.78
C THR A 192 11.42 -3.53 0.44
N LEU A 193 10.77 -4.02 1.49
CA LEU A 193 10.71 -3.39 2.80
C LEU A 193 11.58 -4.16 3.80
N LEU A 194 12.36 -3.44 4.57
CA LEU A 194 12.88 -3.94 5.84
C LEU A 194 11.80 -3.77 6.90
N ARG A 195 11.60 -4.78 7.74
CA ARG A 195 10.61 -4.76 8.81
C ARG A 195 11.21 -5.08 10.16
N LEU A 196 10.78 -4.31 11.15
CA LEU A 196 11.00 -4.54 12.57
C LEU A 196 9.65 -4.70 13.25
N ILE A 197 9.48 -5.77 14.00
CA ILE A 197 8.33 -6.04 14.85
C ILE A 197 8.80 -5.97 16.29
N VAL A 198 8.13 -5.16 17.12
CA VAL A 198 8.41 -5.06 18.56
C VAL A 198 7.13 -5.34 19.34
N LEU A 199 7.12 -6.41 20.08
CA LEU A 199 6.05 -6.78 21.02
C LEU A 199 6.49 -6.36 22.43
N LEU A 200 5.65 -5.61 23.14
CA LEU A 200 5.88 -5.22 24.53
C LEU A 200 4.54 -5.05 25.25
N HIS A 201 4.59 -4.82 26.56
CA HIS A 201 3.39 -4.50 27.35
C HIS A 201 3.39 -3.03 27.77
N VAL A 202 2.26 -2.36 27.56
CA VAL A 202 2.03 -0.99 27.97
C VAL A 202 0.77 -0.96 28.83
N ASP A 203 0.90 -0.50 30.06
CA ASP A 203 -0.18 -0.47 31.06
C ASP A 203 -0.90 -1.85 31.21
N GLY A 204 -0.09 -2.93 31.22
CA GLY A 204 -0.55 -4.31 31.36
C GLY A 204 -1.19 -4.93 30.12
N LYS A 205 -1.23 -4.21 28.99
CA LYS A 205 -1.80 -4.70 27.72
C LYS A 205 -0.69 -5.00 26.72
N PRO A 206 -0.74 -6.15 26.00
CA PRO A 206 0.20 -6.40 24.92
C PRO A 206 -0.04 -5.43 23.76
N VAL A 207 1.02 -4.83 23.25
CA VAL A 207 1.00 -3.98 22.07
C VAL A 207 2.10 -4.39 21.11
N LEU A 208 1.85 -4.23 19.82
CA LEU A 208 2.78 -4.65 18.78
C LEU A 208 3.06 -3.49 17.82
N PHE A 209 4.31 -2.99 17.86
CA PHE A 209 4.81 -2.14 16.79
C PHE A 209 5.22 -2.97 15.58
N SER A 210 4.76 -2.56 14.40
CA SER A 210 5.26 -3.03 13.11
C SER A 210 5.81 -1.84 12.35
N VAL A 211 7.12 -1.82 12.20
CA VAL A 211 7.84 -0.70 11.58
C VAL A 211 8.43 -1.19 10.28
N SER A 212 8.16 -0.48 9.18
CA SER A 212 8.76 -0.81 7.90
C SER A 212 9.41 0.40 7.26
N ARG A 213 10.48 0.14 6.53
CA ARG A 213 11.18 1.12 5.70
C ARG A 213 11.54 0.48 4.37
N GLN A 214 11.33 1.22 3.29
CA GLN A 214 11.77 0.81 1.96
C GLN A 214 13.29 0.75 1.91
N SER A 215 13.85 -0.32 1.34
CA SER A 215 15.29 -0.58 1.32
C SER A 215 16.01 0.15 0.17
N ALA A 216 15.29 0.39 -0.93
CA ALA A 216 15.76 1.08 -2.13
C ALA A 216 14.55 1.64 -2.89
N PRO A 217 14.73 2.58 -3.84
CA PRO A 217 13.65 3.01 -4.72
C PRO A 217 12.95 1.84 -5.40
N SER A 218 11.66 1.97 -5.65
CA SER A 218 10.84 0.95 -6.32
C SER A 218 11.30 0.70 -7.75
N SER A 219 10.78 -0.37 -8.37
CA SER A 219 10.76 -0.46 -9.83
C SER A 219 10.05 0.75 -10.45
N VAL A 220 10.33 1.01 -11.74
CA VAL A 220 9.58 2.01 -12.51
C VAL A 220 8.09 1.65 -12.54
N GLY A 221 7.24 2.67 -12.40
CA GLY A 221 5.79 2.52 -12.45
C GLY A 221 5.31 2.00 -13.80
N ARG A 222 4.43 1.00 -13.77
CA ARG A 222 3.79 0.42 -14.94
C ARG A 222 2.29 0.65 -14.88
N LYS A 223 1.66 0.78 -16.04
CA LYS A 223 0.23 1.05 -16.17
C LYS A 223 -0.60 -0.13 -15.68
N ALA A 224 -1.57 0.17 -14.86
CA ALA A 224 -2.62 -0.75 -14.46
C ALA A 224 -3.93 0.02 -14.25
N ALA A 225 -5.04 -0.68 -14.20
CA ALA A 225 -6.36 -0.07 -14.04
C ALA A 225 -7.24 -0.88 -13.09
N ILE A 226 -8.15 -0.17 -12.43
CA ILE A 226 -9.25 -0.74 -11.66
C ILE A 226 -10.39 -1.04 -12.64
N VAL A 227 -10.98 -2.23 -12.57
CA VAL A 227 -12.17 -2.60 -13.35
C VAL A 227 -13.40 -2.53 -12.43
N GLY A 228 -14.30 -1.61 -12.71
CA GLY A 228 -15.45 -1.34 -11.88
C GLY A 228 -15.09 -0.67 -10.55
N GLN A 229 -15.60 -1.20 -9.44
CA GLN A 229 -15.33 -0.66 -8.11
C GLN A 229 -14.06 -1.28 -7.50
N ASP A 230 -13.22 -0.45 -6.89
CA ASP A 230 -11.98 -0.88 -6.22
C ASP A 230 -12.21 -1.93 -5.13
N SER A 231 -13.33 -1.79 -4.39
CA SER A 231 -13.76 -2.74 -3.37
C SER A 231 -14.02 -4.17 -3.89
N ASN A 232 -14.12 -4.35 -5.20
CA ASN A 232 -14.29 -5.65 -5.84
C ASN A 232 -12.95 -6.34 -6.18
N TRP A 233 -11.81 -5.68 -5.99
CA TRP A 233 -10.45 -6.19 -6.22
C TRP A 233 -10.21 -6.69 -7.64
N ASN A 234 -10.79 -6.01 -8.62
CA ASN A 234 -10.64 -6.34 -10.03
C ASN A 234 -9.65 -5.39 -10.68
N TYR A 235 -8.51 -5.91 -11.10
CA TYR A 235 -7.43 -5.10 -11.68
C TYR A 235 -6.94 -5.70 -12.99
N VAL A 236 -6.56 -4.82 -13.90
CA VAL A 236 -5.86 -5.17 -15.13
C VAL A 236 -4.47 -4.55 -15.12
N TYR A 237 -3.46 -5.36 -15.29
CA TYR A 237 -2.06 -4.97 -15.31
C TYR A 237 -1.50 -5.02 -16.72
N THR A 238 -0.67 -4.05 -17.08
CA THR A 238 0.09 -4.07 -18.34
C THR A 238 1.58 -4.16 -18.03
N LYS A 239 2.41 -4.41 -19.05
CA LYS A 239 3.88 -4.30 -18.93
C LYS A 239 4.40 -2.93 -19.36
N VAL A 240 3.50 -2.02 -19.75
CA VAL A 240 3.84 -0.70 -20.28
C VAL A 240 4.24 0.23 -19.15
N VAL A 241 5.41 0.85 -19.29
CA VAL A 241 5.92 1.86 -18.36
C VAL A 241 5.13 3.16 -18.51
N GLY A 242 4.89 3.85 -17.41
CA GLY A 242 4.31 5.18 -17.37
C GLY A 242 3.06 5.28 -16.50
N SER A 243 2.56 6.51 -16.34
CA SER A 243 1.35 6.84 -15.63
C SER A 243 0.12 6.78 -16.55
N ASN A 244 -1.04 6.42 -16.00
CA ASN A 244 -2.33 6.51 -16.71
C ASN A 244 -2.82 7.94 -16.91
N LEU A 245 -2.18 8.95 -16.30
CA LEU A 245 -2.56 10.35 -16.44
C LEU A 245 -2.37 10.79 -17.89
N LYS A 246 -3.49 11.11 -18.57
CA LYS A 246 -3.59 11.47 -19.99
C LYS A 246 -2.63 12.58 -20.44
N LEU A 247 -2.15 13.45 -19.52
CA LEU A 247 -1.31 14.61 -19.83
C LEU A 247 0.19 14.42 -19.57
N VAL A 248 0.58 13.38 -18.80
CA VAL A 248 1.99 13.11 -18.43
C VAL A 248 2.40 11.71 -18.84
N GLY A 249 1.74 11.12 -19.77
CA GLY A 249 1.75 9.70 -20.16
C GLY A 249 3.09 9.03 -20.46
N TRP A 250 4.22 9.71 -20.29
CA TRP A 250 5.56 9.18 -20.57
C TRP A 250 6.56 9.43 -19.45
N ALA A 251 6.13 9.94 -18.29
CA ALA A 251 7.05 10.11 -17.16
C ALA A 251 7.27 8.78 -16.44
N GLU A 252 8.53 8.39 -16.30
CA GLU A 252 8.92 7.32 -15.42
C GLU A 252 8.70 7.75 -13.97
N THR A 253 7.83 7.06 -13.28
CA THR A 253 7.48 7.34 -11.88
C THR A 253 8.03 6.27 -10.97
N TYR A 254 8.38 6.66 -9.74
CA TYR A 254 8.97 5.79 -8.74
C TYR A 254 8.40 6.12 -7.35
N MET A 255 8.30 5.12 -6.49
CA MET A 255 8.26 5.33 -5.06
C MET A 255 9.70 5.36 -4.56
N TYR A 256 10.20 6.55 -4.20
CA TYR A 256 11.60 6.75 -3.82
C TYR A 256 11.89 6.32 -2.40
N ASP A 257 10.94 6.58 -1.49
CA ASP A 257 11.04 6.20 -0.08
C ASP A 257 9.66 6.05 0.55
N SER A 258 9.56 5.13 1.47
CA SER A 258 8.35 4.86 2.24
C SER A 258 8.74 4.32 3.61
N ALA A 259 8.19 4.93 4.66
CA ALA A 259 8.30 4.46 6.03
C ALA A 259 6.93 4.34 6.67
N ASN A 260 6.78 3.39 7.57
CA ASN A 260 5.56 3.14 8.31
C ASN A 260 5.89 2.74 9.75
N VAL A 261 5.18 3.33 10.72
CA VAL A 261 5.19 2.93 12.14
C VAL A 261 3.75 2.63 12.53
N SER A 262 3.38 1.37 12.53
CA SER A 262 2.07 0.90 12.96
C SER A 262 2.14 0.36 14.38
N LEU A 263 1.13 0.64 15.18
CA LEU A 263 0.87 0.05 16.49
C LEU A 263 -0.44 -0.72 16.43
N MET A 264 -0.40 -2.03 16.63
CA MET A 264 -1.58 -2.86 16.85
C MET A 264 -1.76 -3.07 18.36
N TYR A 265 -2.99 -2.98 18.85
CA TYR A 265 -3.30 -3.07 20.27
C TYR A 265 -4.74 -3.56 20.54
N PRO A 266 -5.03 -4.08 21.72
CA PRO A 266 -6.40 -4.38 22.14
C PRO A 266 -7.19 -3.08 22.29
N GLY A 267 -8.31 -2.96 21.56
CA GLY A 267 -9.29 -1.89 21.69
C GLY A 267 -10.56 -2.35 22.40
N ASP A 268 -11.50 -1.44 22.68
CA ASP A 268 -12.71 -1.72 23.44
C ASP A 268 -13.66 -2.72 22.73
N ALA A 269 -13.73 -2.67 21.40
CA ALA A 269 -14.62 -3.53 20.61
C ALA A 269 -13.90 -4.74 19.97
N GLY A 270 -12.58 -4.84 20.12
CA GLY A 270 -11.75 -5.87 19.47
C GLY A 270 -10.30 -5.42 19.37
N GLY A 271 -9.71 -5.47 18.20
CA GLY A 271 -8.38 -4.93 17.96
C GLY A 271 -8.42 -3.49 17.43
N ALA A 272 -7.30 -2.79 17.53
CA ALA A 272 -7.12 -1.46 16.95
C ALA A 272 -5.73 -1.34 16.32
N LEU A 273 -5.61 -0.42 15.37
CA LEU A 273 -4.37 -0.06 14.71
C LEU A 273 -4.27 1.46 14.61
N ALA A 274 -3.12 2.01 15.01
CA ALA A 274 -2.72 3.38 14.71
C ALA A 274 -1.45 3.35 13.85
N CYS A 275 -1.32 4.27 12.89
CA CYS A 275 -0.25 4.19 11.89
C CYS A 275 0.26 5.58 11.51
N PHE A 276 1.56 5.80 11.68
CA PHE A 276 2.28 6.87 11.01
C PHE A 276 2.78 6.35 9.66
N LYS A 277 2.55 7.08 8.58
CA LYS A 277 3.00 6.73 7.24
C LYS A 277 3.66 7.92 6.56
N TRP A 278 4.83 7.69 5.96
CA TRP A 278 5.54 8.65 5.11
C TRP A 278 5.72 8.06 3.72
N VAL A 279 5.61 8.92 2.71
CA VAL A 279 5.84 8.52 1.30
C VAL A 279 6.52 9.65 0.56
N LYS A 280 7.53 9.29 -0.22
CA LYS A 280 8.13 10.11 -1.27
C LYS A 280 8.00 9.36 -2.59
N ALA A 281 7.17 9.88 -3.50
CA ALA A 281 6.97 9.28 -4.82
C ALA A 281 6.78 10.36 -5.90
N GLY A 282 7.15 10.05 -7.14
CA GLY A 282 7.04 10.98 -8.26
C GLY A 282 8.02 10.64 -9.39
N TRP A 283 8.55 11.66 -10.05
CA TRP A 283 9.55 11.52 -11.12
C TRP A 283 10.75 12.44 -10.89
N ALA A 284 11.88 12.17 -11.59
CA ALA A 284 13.10 12.98 -11.49
C ALA A 284 13.54 13.25 -10.03
N ASN A 285 13.36 12.29 -9.13
CA ASN A 285 13.61 12.37 -7.68
C ASN A 285 12.81 13.46 -6.93
N MET A 286 11.81 14.08 -7.57
CA MET A 286 10.91 15.05 -6.94
C MET A 286 9.74 14.32 -6.28
N ASN A 287 9.34 14.80 -5.09
CA ASN A 287 8.13 14.31 -4.43
C ASN A 287 6.89 15.01 -5.01
N MET A 288 5.98 14.23 -5.57
CA MET A 288 4.68 14.68 -6.09
C MET A 288 3.52 14.30 -5.18
N VAL A 289 3.80 13.55 -4.09
CA VAL A 289 2.79 13.07 -3.15
C VAL A 289 2.60 14.09 -2.04
N GLN A 290 1.36 14.43 -1.76
CA GLN A 290 0.93 15.29 -0.65
C GLN A 290 0.32 14.43 0.45
N SER A 291 0.21 14.97 1.67
CA SER A 291 -0.40 14.30 2.82
C SER A 291 -1.81 13.77 2.53
N LYS A 292 -2.63 14.50 1.78
CA LYS A 292 -3.97 14.06 1.36
C LYS A 292 -3.96 12.78 0.52
N HIS A 293 -2.96 12.60 -0.35
CA HIS A 293 -2.82 11.39 -1.18
C HIS A 293 -2.40 10.19 -0.31
N ILE A 294 -1.50 10.42 0.66
CA ILE A 294 -1.08 9.38 1.62
C ILE A 294 -2.26 8.96 2.50
N ARG A 295 -3.06 9.93 2.95
CA ARG A 295 -4.25 9.68 3.75
C ARG A 295 -5.27 8.86 2.97
N ALA A 296 -5.63 9.27 1.76
CA ALA A 296 -6.57 8.53 0.92
C ALA A 296 -6.10 7.09 0.65
N GLY A 297 -4.82 6.88 0.33
CA GLY A 297 -4.24 5.54 0.17
C GLY A 297 -4.24 4.73 1.47
N GLY A 298 -3.96 5.37 2.60
CA GLY A 298 -3.97 4.73 3.91
C GLY A 298 -5.38 4.37 4.39
N GLU A 299 -6.37 5.22 4.17
CA GLU A 299 -7.78 4.93 4.47
C GLU A 299 -8.30 3.78 3.60
N ARG A 300 -7.93 3.74 2.32
CA ARG A 300 -8.18 2.61 1.43
C ARG A 300 -7.58 1.32 2.00
N PHE A 301 -6.32 1.35 2.44
CA PHE A 301 -5.66 0.21 3.10
C PHE A 301 -6.41 -0.24 4.36
N LEU A 302 -6.73 0.67 5.27
CA LEU A 302 -7.38 0.38 6.54
C LEU A 302 -8.81 -0.13 6.34
N ALA A 303 -9.57 0.44 5.40
CA ALA A 303 -10.91 -0.01 5.05
C ALA A 303 -10.89 -1.44 4.49
N ASN A 304 -9.93 -1.74 3.60
CA ASN A 304 -9.77 -3.07 3.04
C ASN A 304 -9.36 -4.10 4.11
N MET A 305 -8.38 -3.76 4.95
CA MET A 305 -7.98 -4.61 6.07
C MET A 305 -9.17 -4.94 6.97
N ARG A 306 -10.01 -3.94 7.31
CA ARG A 306 -11.21 -4.14 8.09
C ARG A 306 -12.25 -5.00 7.35
N GLN A 307 -12.48 -4.75 6.05
CA GLN A 307 -13.39 -5.54 5.23
C GLN A 307 -13.05 -7.03 5.30
N VAL A 308 -11.78 -7.38 5.18
CA VAL A 308 -11.30 -8.77 5.19
C VAL A 308 -11.32 -9.33 6.60
N LEU A 309 -10.65 -8.67 7.57
CA LEU A 309 -10.43 -9.23 8.90
C LEU A 309 -11.70 -9.30 9.76
N ASP A 310 -12.65 -8.39 9.55
CA ASP A 310 -13.94 -8.39 10.26
C ASP A 310 -15.03 -9.20 9.55
N ALA A 311 -14.72 -9.82 8.41
CA ALA A 311 -15.69 -10.62 7.67
C ALA A 311 -16.10 -11.87 8.49
N PRO A 312 -17.41 -12.13 8.65
CA PRO A 312 -17.87 -13.29 9.43
C PRO A 312 -17.45 -14.64 8.85
N LYS A 313 -17.19 -14.69 7.54
CA LYS A 313 -16.81 -15.89 6.80
C LYS A 313 -15.32 -15.90 6.43
N LEU A 314 -14.48 -15.10 7.12
CA LEU A 314 -13.05 -15.12 6.89
C LEU A 314 -12.52 -16.54 7.11
N PRO A 315 -11.89 -17.18 6.10
CA PRO A 315 -11.33 -18.53 6.25
C PRO A 315 -10.26 -18.55 7.33
N GLU A 316 -10.17 -19.66 8.07
CA GLU A 316 -9.07 -19.87 8.99
C GLU A 316 -7.71 -19.89 8.25
N PRO A 317 -6.61 -19.48 8.91
CA PRO A 317 -5.29 -19.45 8.30
C PRO A 317 -4.87 -20.77 7.63
N GLU A 318 -5.24 -21.89 8.23
CA GLU A 318 -4.96 -23.22 7.71
C GLU A 318 -5.65 -23.49 6.37
N ALA A 319 -6.88 -23.00 6.19
CA ALA A 319 -7.62 -23.14 4.94
C ALA A 319 -7.02 -22.25 3.82
N ILE A 320 -6.57 -21.04 4.16
CA ILE A 320 -5.85 -20.15 3.23
C ILE A 320 -4.54 -20.81 2.80
N TYR A 321 -3.77 -21.33 3.73
CA TYR A 321 -2.51 -22.03 3.45
C TYR A 321 -2.72 -23.28 2.62
N ALA A 322 -3.71 -24.10 2.94
CA ALA A 322 -4.03 -25.31 2.19
C ALA A 322 -4.37 -24.96 0.73
N ARG A 323 -5.18 -23.92 0.49
CA ARG A 323 -5.50 -23.46 -0.86
C ARG A 323 -4.28 -22.94 -1.61
N HIS A 324 -3.44 -22.17 -0.96
CA HIS A 324 -2.19 -21.70 -1.56
C HIS A 324 -1.29 -22.86 -1.98
N LYS A 325 -1.12 -23.87 -1.12
CA LYS A 325 -0.36 -25.09 -1.46
C LYS A 325 -0.95 -25.86 -2.64
N GLU A 326 -2.28 -26.00 -2.68
CA GLU A 326 -2.98 -26.65 -3.79
C GLU A 326 -2.66 -25.94 -5.11
N LEU A 327 -2.82 -24.61 -5.16
CA LEU A 327 -2.51 -23.81 -6.35
C LEU A 327 -1.01 -23.91 -6.73
N ALA A 328 -0.13 -23.86 -5.74
CA ALA A 328 1.31 -24.00 -5.98
C ALA A 328 1.73 -25.39 -6.50
N ALA A 329 0.91 -26.41 -6.31
CA ALA A 329 1.14 -27.77 -6.84
C ALA A 329 0.57 -27.97 -8.26
N MET A 330 -0.30 -27.07 -8.74
CA MET A 330 -0.85 -27.14 -10.09
C MET A 330 0.23 -26.82 -11.14
N ASP A 331 0.14 -27.39 -12.33
CA ASP A 331 0.94 -26.99 -13.47
C ASP A 331 0.44 -25.66 -14.08
N ASP A 332 1.25 -25.05 -14.94
CA ASP A 332 0.92 -23.75 -15.52
C ASP A 332 -0.32 -23.79 -16.41
N ALA A 333 -0.56 -24.89 -17.12
CA ALA A 333 -1.74 -25.06 -17.95
C ALA A 333 -3.03 -25.09 -17.12
N ALA A 334 -3.00 -25.80 -15.99
CA ALA A 334 -4.12 -25.85 -15.05
C ALA A 334 -4.39 -24.50 -14.37
N LEU A 335 -3.33 -23.76 -14.00
CA LEU A 335 -3.47 -22.41 -13.45
C LEU A 335 -4.10 -21.44 -14.47
N HIS A 336 -3.64 -21.48 -15.73
CA HIS A 336 -4.23 -20.67 -16.80
C HIS A 336 -5.68 -21.02 -17.02
N ALA A 337 -6.03 -22.31 -17.14
CA ALA A 337 -7.40 -22.74 -17.32
C ALA A 337 -8.33 -22.32 -16.17
N ALA A 338 -7.83 -22.36 -14.93
CA ALA A 338 -8.57 -21.90 -13.75
C ALA A 338 -8.80 -20.37 -13.74
N PHE A 339 -7.90 -19.58 -14.31
CA PHE A 339 -8.00 -18.11 -14.33
C PHE A 339 -8.75 -17.58 -15.56
N GLU A 340 -8.80 -18.32 -16.67
CA GLU A 340 -9.39 -17.88 -17.95
C GLU A 340 -10.82 -17.31 -17.82
N PRO A 341 -11.76 -17.95 -17.07
CA PRO A 341 -13.11 -17.40 -16.91
C PRO A 341 -13.13 -16.01 -16.27
N HIS A 342 -12.24 -15.77 -15.31
CA HIS A 342 -12.12 -14.46 -14.67
C HIS A 342 -11.51 -13.42 -15.62
N ALA A 343 -10.50 -13.79 -16.39
CA ALA A 343 -9.89 -12.90 -17.39
C ALA A 343 -10.91 -12.49 -18.47
N ALA A 344 -11.74 -13.43 -18.93
CA ALA A 344 -12.83 -13.15 -19.87
C ALA A 344 -13.88 -12.20 -19.27
N ALA A 345 -14.24 -12.42 -18.01
CA ALA A 345 -15.18 -11.56 -17.30
C ALA A 345 -14.63 -10.13 -17.10
N LEU A 346 -13.33 -9.97 -16.78
CA LEU A 346 -12.68 -8.66 -16.74
C LEU A 346 -12.71 -7.96 -18.10
N ALA A 347 -12.42 -8.68 -19.18
CA ALA A 347 -12.47 -8.12 -20.53
C ALA A 347 -13.89 -7.67 -20.91
N SER A 348 -14.93 -8.41 -20.52
CA SER A 348 -16.33 -8.00 -20.70
C SER A 348 -16.69 -6.77 -19.88
N ALA A 349 -16.32 -6.74 -18.60
CA ALA A 349 -16.62 -5.61 -17.71
C ALA A 349 -15.84 -4.33 -18.07
N ALA A 350 -14.74 -4.45 -18.78
CA ALA A 350 -13.96 -3.33 -19.31
C ALA A 350 -14.58 -2.64 -20.51
N GLN A 351 -15.61 -3.25 -21.13
CA GLN A 351 -16.26 -2.68 -22.31
C GLN A 351 -16.98 -1.38 -21.95
N GLY A 352 -16.70 -0.32 -22.73
CA GLY A 352 -17.29 1.00 -22.50
C GLY A 352 -16.52 1.86 -21.50
N ASP A 353 -15.53 1.35 -20.79
CA ASP A 353 -14.66 2.16 -19.95
C ASP A 353 -13.66 2.93 -20.79
N SER A 354 -13.62 4.26 -20.58
CA SER A 354 -12.78 5.17 -21.38
C SER A 354 -11.28 4.95 -21.16
N LEU A 355 -10.85 4.55 -19.95
CA LEU A 355 -9.47 4.26 -19.64
C LEU A 355 -9.04 2.92 -20.24
N LEU A 356 -9.86 1.89 -20.07
CA LEU A 356 -9.59 0.53 -20.54
C LEU A 356 -9.70 0.39 -22.07
N SER A 357 -10.31 1.37 -22.75
CA SER A 357 -10.34 1.46 -24.22
C SER A 357 -9.02 1.97 -24.83
N HIS A 358 -8.05 2.43 -24.04
CA HIS A 358 -6.72 2.81 -24.51
C HIS A 358 -5.97 1.61 -25.10
N ALA A 359 -5.12 1.86 -26.11
CA ALA A 359 -4.38 0.80 -26.83
C ALA A 359 -3.63 -0.18 -25.92
N ASP A 360 -2.98 0.34 -24.86
CA ASP A 360 -2.20 -0.47 -23.92
C ASP A 360 -3.05 -1.48 -23.14
N PHE A 361 -4.25 -1.09 -22.70
CA PHE A 361 -5.18 -1.97 -21.99
C PHE A 361 -5.93 -2.87 -22.95
N ARG A 362 -6.35 -2.35 -24.11
CA ARG A 362 -7.02 -3.13 -25.14
C ARG A 362 -6.16 -4.30 -25.62
N ALA A 363 -4.85 -4.07 -25.81
CA ALA A 363 -3.92 -5.12 -26.23
C ALA A 363 -3.85 -6.30 -25.25
N VAL A 364 -4.01 -6.05 -23.94
CA VAL A 364 -4.00 -7.10 -22.92
C VAL A 364 -5.38 -7.73 -22.65
N LEU A 365 -6.47 -7.01 -22.96
CA LEU A 365 -7.84 -7.51 -22.74
C LEU A 365 -8.42 -8.29 -23.92
N GLN A 366 -7.84 -8.13 -25.14
CA GLN A 366 -8.31 -8.83 -26.33
C GLN A 366 -7.83 -10.30 -26.36
N ASP A 367 -8.66 -11.19 -26.89
CA ASP A 367 -8.32 -12.57 -27.27
C ASP A 367 -7.68 -13.41 -26.16
N GLY A 368 -8.07 -13.20 -24.89
CA GLY A 368 -7.51 -13.93 -23.74
C GLY A 368 -6.05 -13.58 -23.44
N ALA A 369 -5.51 -12.46 -23.99
CA ALA A 369 -4.13 -12.06 -23.79
C ALA A 369 -3.82 -11.80 -22.32
N TYR A 370 -4.81 -11.37 -21.51
CA TYR A 370 -4.58 -11.08 -20.09
C TYR A 370 -4.11 -12.30 -19.32
N ALA A 371 -4.81 -13.42 -19.45
CA ALA A 371 -4.38 -14.67 -18.79
C ALA A 371 -2.99 -15.12 -19.29
N ARG A 372 -2.73 -15.05 -20.59
CA ARG A 372 -1.47 -15.52 -21.19
C ARG A 372 -0.24 -14.69 -20.80
N GLN A 373 -0.40 -13.40 -20.46
CA GLN A 373 0.73 -12.55 -20.06
C GLN A 373 1.13 -12.73 -18.60
N LEU A 374 0.26 -13.28 -17.75
CA LEU A 374 0.54 -13.47 -16.32
C LEU A 374 1.51 -14.64 -16.13
N GLY A 375 2.49 -14.43 -15.27
CA GLY A 375 3.38 -15.49 -14.82
C GLY A 375 2.70 -16.39 -13.78
N ARG A 376 3.31 -17.56 -13.50
CA ARG A 376 2.82 -18.54 -12.53
C ARG A 376 2.43 -17.91 -11.19
N GLU A 377 3.32 -17.11 -10.61
CA GLU A 377 3.11 -16.47 -9.31
C GLU A 377 1.96 -15.45 -9.35
N ASP A 378 1.82 -14.72 -10.47
CA ASP A 378 0.71 -13.78 -10.65
C ASP A 378 -0.64 -14.53 -10.72
N LEU A 379 -0.67 -15.66 -11.41
CA LEU A 379 -1.87 -16.51 -11.50
C LEU A 379 -2.26 -17.05 -10.11
N ILE A 380 -1.30 -17.55 -9.35
CA ILE A 380 -1.54 -18.03 -7.97
C ILE A 380 -2.11 -16.90 -7.12
N SER A 381 -1.52 -15.70 -7.13
CA SER A 381 -2.01 -14.55 -6.36
C SER A 381 -3.42 -14.14 -6.75
N GLU A 382 -3.74 -14.07 -8.05
CA GLU A 382 -5.09 -13.74 -8.51
C GLU A 382 -6.11 -14.83 -8.15
N LEU A 383 -5.75 -16.11 -8.30
CA LEU A 383 -6.61 -17.24 -7.90
C LEU A 383 -6.82 -17.28 -6.37
N MET A 384 -5.84 -16.90 -5.57
CA MET A 384 -6.01 -16.73 -4.12
C MET A 384 -6.99 -15.60 -3.79
N LYS A 385 -6.93 -14.47 -4.50
CA LYS A 385 -7.91 -13.38 -4.34
C LYS A 385 -9.32 -13.83 -4.71
N LEU A 386 -9.47 -14.63 -5.79
CA LEU A 386 -10.76 -15.20 -6.18
C LEU A 386 -11.31 -16.15 -5.11
N PHE A 387 -10.46 -17.01 -4.56
CA PHE A 387 -10.83 -17.86 -3.43
C PHE A 387 -11.32 -17.04 -2.25
N MET A 388 -10.63 -15.93 -1.89
CA MET A 388 -11.05 -15.06 -0.82
C MET A 388 -12.39 -14.39 -1.11
N LYS A 389 -12.62 -13.87 -2.33
CA LYS A 389 -13.91 -13.29 -2.74
C LYS A 389 -15.06 -14.29 -2.52
N GLU A 390 -14.90 -15.52 -2.99
CA GLU A 390 -15.89 -16.59 -2.83
C GLU A 390 -16.19 -16.84 -1.35
N ARG A 391 -15.13 -17.02 -0.52
CA ARG A 391 -15.28 -17.30 0.90
C ARG A 391 -15.90 -16.15 1.69
N LEU A 392 -15.60 -14.92 1.32
CA LEU A 392 -16.16 -13.72 1.95
C LEU A 392 -17.58 -13.43 1.47
N GLY A 393 -18.11 -14.17 0.50
CA GLY A 393 -19.44 -13.96 -0.08
C GLY A 393 -19.51 -12.67 -0.90
N MET A 394 -18.40 -12.24 -1.47
CA MET A 394 -18.36 -11.07 -2.35
C MET A 394 -18.92 -11.46 -3.71
N SER A 395 -19.86 -10.66 -4.21
CA SER A 395 -20.27 -10.77 -5.62
C SER A 395 -19.08 -10.40 -6.50
N ASN A 396 -18.77 -11.20 -7.50
CA ASN A 396 -17.87 -10.80 -8.55
C ASN A 396 -18.75 -10.20 -9.69
N PRO A 397 -18.89 -8.86 -9.80
CA PRO A 397 -19.75 -8.25 -10.83
C PRO A 397 -19.33 -8.65 -12.26
N ALA A 398 -18.06 -9.06 -12.43
CA ALA A 398 -17.56 -9.58 -13.68
C ALA A 398 -18.05 -11.01 -13.97
N LEU A 399 -18.68 -11.69 -13.01
CA LEU A 399 -19.23 -13.05 -13.15
C LEU A 399 -20.76 -13.11 -13.00
N THR A 400 -21.41 -11.98 -12.78
CA THR A 400 -22.88 -11.91 -12.78
C THR A 400 -23.33 -11.70 -14.23
N PRO A 401 -24.15 -12.60 -14.81
CA PRO A 401 -24.65 -12.45 -16.18
C PRO A 401 -25.54 -11.21 -16.32
#